data_bdc6a7e07ab5444e379b16703c9615e7
#
_entry.id   bdc6a7e07ab5444e379b16703c9615e7
#
_cell.length_a   1.000
_cell.length_b   1.000
_cell.length_c   1.000
_cell.angle_alpha   90.00
_cell.angle_beta   90.00
_cell.angle_gamma   90.00
#
_symmetry.space_group_name_H-M   'P 1'
#
loop_
_entity.id
_entity.type
_entity.pdbx_description
1 polymer ?
#
loop_
_entity_poly.entity_id
_entity_poly.type
_entity_poly.pdbx_seq_one_letter_code
_entity_poly.pdbx_strand_id
1 'polypeptide(L)'
;DEEILTEATKSITGITAANPAVVTASSHGYSDGDRVFIKGIVGMTELNNREFTVAGATTNTFELSGINSSAFTAYSSGGTSGKIVEITTTYTVAQVKELTFAQSADVMFIAHRSHAPAQLTRTTATSFTLADVDFVDGPYEDENIGTTTITSDANTGTVTLTASADLFASSDVGSLF
;
A
#
# COMPACT_ATOMS: atom_id res chain seq x y z
N ASP A 1 1.79 -16.10 -15.30
CA ASP A 1 2.65 -15.98 -14.10
C ASP A 1 2.52 -14.55 -13.59
N GLU A 2 2.02 -14.38 -12.37
CA GLU A 2 2.02 -13.06 -11.72
C GLU A 2 3.49 -12.74 -11.36
N GLU A 3 4.06 -11.73 -12.00
CA GLU A 3 5.39 -11.26 -11.67
C GLU A 3 5.30 -10.32 -10.48
N ILE A 4 6.01 -10.64 -9.38
CA ILE A 4 6.08 -9.79 -8.20
C ILE A 4 6.83 -8.51 -8.57
N LEU A 5 6.18 -7.35 -8.34
CA LEU A 5 6.78 -6.06 -8.58
C LEU A 5 7.87 -5.79 -7.54
N THR A 6 9.08 -5.53 -8.02
CA THR A 6 10.23 -5.20 -7.18
C THR A 6 10.87 -3.88 -7.59
N GLU A 7 11.55 -3.23 -6.67
CA GLU A 7 12.49 -2.17 -6.97
C GLU A 7 13.67 -2.71 -7.81
N ALA A 8 14.59 -1.83 -8.17
CA ALA A 8 15.77 -2.21 -8.96
C ALA A 8 16.53 -3.38 -8.30
N THR A 9 16.69 -4.46 -9.05
CA THR A 9 17.34 -5.68 -8.56
C THR A 9 18.82 -5.51 -8.30
N LYS A 10 19.34 -6.24 -7.33
CA LYS A 10 20.76 -6.32 -6.97
C LYS A 10 21.31 -7.70 -7.30
N SER A 11 22.49 -7.74 -7.87
CA SER A 11 23.16 -9.00 -8.18
C SER A 11 23.65 -9.68 -6.91
N ILE A 12 23.38 -10.97 -6.77
CA ILE A 12 23.87 -11.80 -5.68
C ILE A 12 25.23 -12.35 -6.08
N THR A 13 26.21 -12.24 -5.19
CA THR A 13 27.57 -12.72 -5.40
C THR A 13 27.97 -13.86 -4.46
N GLY A 14 27.16 -14.14 -3.45
CA GLY A 14 27.36 -15.23 -2.51
C GLY A 14 26.15 -15.48 -1.62
N ILE A 15 25.99 -16.74 -1.22
CA ILE A 15 25.01 -17.14 -0.18
C ILE A 15 25.66 -18.21 0.67
N THR A 16 25.58 -18.06 1.99
CA THR A 16 26.13 -19.06 2.93
C THR A 16 25.15 -20.22 3.13
N ALA A 17 25.69 -21.44 3.26
CA ALA A 17 24.95 -22.59 3.78
C ALA A 17 24.99 -22.57 5.32
N ALA A 18 24.16 -21.75 5.93
CA ALA A 18 24.15 -21.45 7.37
C ALA A 18 22.73 -21.24 7.92
N ASN A 19 22.64 -21.03 9.21
CA ASN A 19 21.38 -20.67 9.89
C ASN A 19 21.61 -19.39 10.75
N PRO A 20 21.07 -18.23 10.33
CA PRO A 20 20.35 -18.00 9.08
C PRO A 20 21.25 -17.99 7.84
N ALA A 21 20.64 -18.12 6.66
CA ALA A 21 21.32 -17.91 5.39
C ALA A 21 21.73 -16.44 5.24
N VAL A 22 22.98 -16.16 4.90
CA VAL A 22 23.49 -14.81 4.62
C VAL A 22 23.70 -14.63 3.13
N VAL A 23 23.11 -13.61 2.56
CA VAL A 23 23.21 -13.23 1.14
C VAL A 23 24.20 -12.08 1.01
N THR A 24 25.10 -12.15 0.04
CA THR A 24 26.03 -11.08 -0.33
C THR A 24 25.53 -10.41 -1.62
N ALA A 25 25.19 -9.13 -1.51
CA ALA A 25 24.78 -8.28 -2.63
C ALA A 25 25.30 -6.86 -2.38
N SER A 26 26.20 -6.37 -3.23
CA SER A 26 26.87 -5.09 -3.01
C SER A 26 25.90 -3.92 -3.04
N SER A 27 26.00 -3.05 -2.05
CA SER A 27 25.23 -1.80 -1.94
C SER A 27 23.72 -2.03 -2.19
N HIS A 28 23.17 -3.05 -1.52
CA HIS A 28 21.79 -3.47 -1.76
C HIS A 28 20.77 -2.44 -1.26
N GLY A 29 21.06 -1.70 -0.18
CA GLY A 29 20.19 -0.64 0.34
C GLY A 29 18.95 -1.14 1.09
N TYR A 30 18.90 -2.43 1.44
CA TYR A 30 17.79 -3.00 2.22
C TYR A 30 17.98 -2.70 3.73
N SER A 31 16.86 -2.70 4.43
CA SER A 31 16.78 -2.57 5.89
C SER A 31 16.13 -3.81 6.50
N ASP A 32 16.37 -4.03 7.80
CA ASP A 32 15.69 -5.10 8.52
C ASP A 32 14.17 -4.94 8.45
N GLY A 33 13.49 -6.04 8.14
CA GLY A 33 12.06 -6.08 7.92
C GLY A 33 11.62 -5.90 6.45
N ASP A 34 12.50 -5.41 5.57
CA ASP A 34 12.19 -5.36 4.14
C ASP A 34 11.90 -6.76 3.59
N ARG A 35 10.98 -6.86 2.62
CA ARG A 35 10.73 -8.10 1.90
C ARG A 35 11.46 -8.06 0.56
N VAL A 36 12.15 -9.15 0.25
CA VAL A 36 12.90 -9.29 -1.00
C VAL A 36 12.47 -10.53 -1.77
N PHE A 37 12.41 -10.41 -3.08
CA PHE A 37 12.20 -11.54 -3.99
C PHE A 37 13.53 -11.96 -4.60
N ILE A 38 13.84 -13.26 -4.54
CA ILE A 38 15.08 -13.84 -5.04
C ILE A 38 14.78 -14.75 -6.22
N LYS A 39 15.59 -14.62 -7.30
CA LYS A 39 15.49 -15.46 -8.49
C LYS A 39 16.84 -15.64 -9.18
N GLY A 40 16.95 -16.71 -10.00
CA GLY A 40 18.09 -16.92 -10.90
C GLY A 40 19.38 -17.42 -10.23
N ILE A 41 19.30 -17.97 -9.02
CA ILE A 41 20.43 -18.60 -8.33
C ILE A 41 20.75 -19.94 -9.01
N VAL A 42 22.04 -20.20 -9.20
CA VAL A 42 22.61 -21.49 -9.58
C VAL A 42 23.23 -22.15 -8.37
N GLY A 43 22.95 -23.43 -8.18
CA GLY A 43 23.36 -24.22 -7.02
C GLY A 43 22.26 -24.22 -5.94
N MET A 44 22.16 -23.22 -5.10
CA MET A 44 21.17 -23.12 -4.01
C MET A 44 19.77 -22.73 -4.57
N THR A 45 19.23 -23.57 -5.43
CA THR A 45 17.96 -23.32 -6.15
C THR A 45 16.73 -23.32 -5.25
N GLU A 46 16.85 -23.83 -4.03
CA GLU A 46 15.80 -23.86 -3.02
C GLU A 46 15.32 -22.45 -2.61
N LEU A 47 16.13 -21.42 -2.90
CA LEU A 47 15.77 -20.01 -2.68
C LEU A 47 15.15 -19.32 -3.89
N ASN A 48 15.14 -19.93 -5.06
CA ASN A 48 14.60 -19.31 -6.27
C ASN A 48 13.10 -19.15 -6.26
N ASN A 49 12.66 -18.01 -6.82
CA ASN A 49 11.26 -17.63 -6.99
C ASN A 49 10.50 -17.61 -5.65
N ARG A 50 11.17 -17.09 -4.63
CA ARG A 50 10.61 -16.99 -3.28
C ARG A 50 10.87 -15.61 -2.68
N GLU A 51 10.01 -15.28 -1.75
CA GLU A 51 10.06 -14.06 -0.95
C GLU A 51 10.69 -14.36 0.41
N PHE A 52 11.47 -13.41 0.90
CA PHE A 52 12.14 -13.50 2.20
C PHE A 52 12.09 -12.17 2.92
N THR A 53 12.07 -12.24 4.26
CA THR A 53 12.23 -11.06 5.10
C THR A 53 13.72 -10.86 5.41
N VAL A 54 14.20 -9.65 5.23
CA VAL A 54 15.56 -9.24 5.51
C VAL A 54 15.77 -9.09 7.02
N ALA A 55 16.91 -9.55 7.52
CA ALA A 55 17.40 -9.32 8.87
C ALA A 55 18.92 -9.09 8.83
N GLY A 56 19.47 -8.50 9.88
CA GLY A 56 20.92 -8.28 10.01
C GLY A 56 21.55 -7.55 8.81
N ALA A 57 20.82 -6.59 8.24
CA ALA A 57 21.23 -5.87 7.06
C ALA A 57 22.47 -5.02 7.31
N THR A 58 23.46 -5.15 6.44
CA THR A 58 24.66 -4.30 6.38
C THR A 58 24.72 -3.61 5.02
N THR A 59 25.79 -2.94 4.66
CA THR A 59 25.92 -2.33 3.33
C THR A 59 25.92 -3.34 2.20
N ASN A 60 26.47 -4.54 2.41
CA ASN A 60 26.72 -5.52 1.36
C ASN A 60 26.18 -6.93 1.65
N THR A 61 25.64 -7.17 2.84
CA THR A 61 25.09 -8.47 3.22
C THR A 61 23.78 -8.31 3.98
N PHE A 62 22.93 -9.30 3.85
CA PHE A 62 21.70 -9.42 4.64
C PHE A 62 21.38 -10.89 4.91
N GLU A 63 20.71 -11.14 6.01
CA GLU A 63 20.23 -12.45 6.40
C GLU A 63 18.82 -12.69 5.87
N LEU A 64 18.52 -13.93 5.51
CA LEU A 64 17.16 -14.37 5.24
C LEU A 64 16.54 -14.84 6.56
N SER A 65 15.65 -14.01 7.12
CA SER A 65 15.05 -14.26 8.43
C SER A 65 14.40 -15.65 8.51
N GLY A 66 14.82 -16.45 9.50
CA GLY A 66 14.25 -17.78 9.75
C GLY A 66 14.61 -18.85 8.71
N ILE A 67 15.53 -18.59 7.78
CA ILE A 67 15.90 -19.56 6.75
C ILE A 67 17.19 -20.27 7.16
N ASN A 68 17.06 -21.56 7.43
CA ASN A 68 18.20 -22.46 7.63
C ASN A 68 18.58 -23.12 6.29
N SER A 69 19.69 -22.67 5.70
CA SER A 69 20.22 -23.18 4.43
C SER A 69 21.34 -24.21 4.60
N SER A 70 21.62 -24.67 5.83
CA SER A 70 22.75 -25.59 6.09
C SER A 70 22.69 -26.89 5.32
N ALA A 71 21.48 -27.34 4.94
CA ALA A 71 21.24 -28.54 4.17
C ALA A 71 20.93 -28.28 2.69
N PHE A 72 20.96 -27.02 2.25
CA PHE A 72 20.69 -26.67 0.85
C PHE A 72 21.89 -26.97 -0.03
N THR A 73 21.63 -27.08 -1.32
CA THR A 73 22.71 -27.18 -2.31
C THR A 73 23.60 -25.93 -2.23
N ALA A 74 24.91 -26.10 -2.29
CA ALA A 74 25.82 -24.96 -2.17
C ALA A 74 25.57 -23.93 -3.30
N TYR A 75 25.59 -22.64 -2.93
CA TYR A 75 25.56 -21.55 -3.92
C TYR A 75 26.75 -21.69 -4.88
N SER A 76 26.49 -21.58 -6.17
CA SER A 76 27.50 -21.64 -7.23
C SER A 76 27.70 -20.26 -7.89
N SER A 77 26.63 -19.68 -8.38
CA SER A 77 26.71 -18.37 -9.06
C SER A 77 25.32 -17.77 -9.31
N GLY A 78 25.31 -16.53 -9.81
CA GLY A 78 24.13 -15.87 -10.33
C GLY A 78 23.11 -15.48 -9.28
N GLY A 79 21.94 -15.14 -9.71
CA GLY A 79 20.84 -14.69 -8.88
C GLY A 79 20.77 -13.18 -8.71
N THR A 80 19.54 -12.74 -8.49
CA THR A 80 19.22 -11.35 -8.15
C THR A 80 18.27 -11.32 -6.99
N SER A 81 18.37 -10.27 -6.18
CA SER A 81 17.38 -9.91 -5.17
C SER A 81 16.76 -8.56 -5.52
N GLY A 82 15.45 -8.41 -5.35
CA GLY A 82 14.77 -7.14 -5.50
C GLY A 82 13.86 -6.90 -4.30
N LYS A 83 13.88 -5.68 -3.74
CA LYS A 83 12.94 -5.30 -2.69
C LYS A 83 11.54 -5.28 -3.28
N ILE A 84 10.61 -5.97 -2.64
CA ILE A 84 9.20 -6.02 -3.06
C ILE A 84 8.57 -4.66 -2.81
N VAL A 85 7.82 -4.16 -3.78
CA VAL A 85 7.06 -2.91 -3.64
C VAL A 85 5.82 -3.20 -2.79
N GLU A 86 5.76 -2.62 -1.61
CA GLU A 86 4.66 -2.78 -0.66
C GLU A 86 4.02 -1.43 -0.34
N ILE A 87 2.72 -1.43 -0.17
CA ILE A 87 1.95 -0.25 0.19
C ILE A 87 1.22 -0.57 1.49
N THR A 88 1.45 0.25 2.51
CA THR A 88 0.71 0.13 3.77
C THR A 88 -0.73 0.55 3.56
N THR A 89 -1.66 -0.28 4.01
CA THR A 89 -3.10 -0.03 3.94
C THR A 89 -3.75 -0.19 5.30
N THR A 90 -4.95 0.37 5.47
CA THR A 90 -5.77 0.19 6.68
C THR A 90 -6.69 -1.05 6.60
N TYR A 91 -6.69 -1.74 5.45
CA TYR A 91 -7.55 -2.92 5.25
C TYR A 91 -7.00 -4.14 5.97
N THR A 92 -7.87 -4.87 6.65
CA THR A 92 -7.54 -6.18 7.23
C THR A 92 -7.53 -7.27 6.15
N VAL A 93 -6.88 -8.41 6.42
CA VAL A 93 -6.85 -9.56 5.51
C VAL A 93 -8.26 -10.05 5.12
N ALA A 94 -9.22 -9.98 6.04
CA ALA A 94 -10.61 -10.34 5.76
C ALA A 94 -11.27 -9.35 4.78
N GLN A 95 -11.03 -8.06 4.97
CA GLN A 95 -11.59 -6.98 4.15
C GLN A 95 -11.02 -6.93 2.73
N VAL A 96 -9.76 -7.36 2.53
CA VAL A 96 -9.13 -7.41 1.20
C VAL A 96 -9.97 -8.22 0.19
N LYS A 97 -10.67 -9.25 0.66
CA LYS A 97 -11.53 -10.09 -0.19
C LYS A 97 -12.86 -9.43 -0.58
N GLU A 98 -13.23 -8.37 0.13
CA GLU A 98 -14.48 -7.62 -0.08
C GLU A 98 -14.24 -6.31 -0.84
N LEU A 99 -12.99 -6.00 -1.20
CA LEU A 99 -12.64 -4.80 -1.95
C LEU A 99 -13.20 -4.86 -3.37
N THR A 100 -13.71 -3.73 -3.82
CA THR A 100 -14.09 -3.51 -5.22
C THR A 100 -13.17 -2.48 -5.85
N PHE A 101 -12.86 -2.67 -7.13
CA PHE A 101 -11.87 -1.88 -7.84
C PHE A 101 -12.43 -1.31 -9.13
N ALA A 102 -12.04 -0.08 -9.44
CA ALA A 102 -12.22 0.52 -10.75
C ALA A 102 -10.92 1.25 -11.11
N GLN A 103 -10.40 1.03 -12.32
CA GLN A 103 -9.13 1.62 -12.74
C GLN A 103 -9.33 2.52 -13.96
N SER A 104 -8.67 3.66 -13.95
CA SER A 104 -8.54 4.55 -15.09
C SER A 104 -7.11 5.07 -15.17
N ALA A 105 -6.40 4.75 -16.25
CA ALA A 105 -4.98 5.08 -16.43
C ALA A 105 -4.12 4.63 -15.22
N ASP A 106 -3.40 5.56 -14.59
CA ASP A 106 -2.50 5.30 -13.46
C ASP A 106 -3.19 5.39 -12.09
N VAL A 107 -4.53 5.50 -12.06
CA VAL A 107 -5.30 5.58 -10.83
C VAL A 107 -6.24 4.40 -10.71
N MET A 108 -6.20 3.71 -9.58
CA MET A 108 -7.13 2.66 -9.20
C MET A 108 -7.96 3.15 -8.00
N PHE A 109 -9.27 3.20 -8.16
CA PHE A 109 -10.20 3.48 -7.07
C PHE A 109 -10.53 2.18 -6.35
N ILE A 110 -10.53 2.25 -5.03
CA ILE A 110 -10.76 1.12 -4.13
C ILE A 110 -11.92 1.48 -3.21
N ALA A 111 -12.94 0.65 -3.17
CA ALA A 111 -14.08 0.85 -2.29
C ALA A 111 -14.33 -0.35 -1.39
N HIS A 112 -14.71 -0.06 -0.15
CA HIS A 112 -15.12 -1.02 0.86
C HIS A 112 -16.20 -0.41 1.76
N ARG A 113 -17.20 -1.19 2.15
CA ARG A 113 -18.38 -0.70 2.92
C ARG A 113 -18.04 -0.06 4.27
N SER A 114 -16.87 -0.35 4.84
CA SER A 114 -16.45 0.12 6.17
C SER A 114 -15.29 1.13 6.13
N HIS A 115 -14.90 1.59 4.94
CA HIS A 115 -13.82 2.54 4.74
C HIS A 115 -14.25 3.61 3.74
N ALA A 116 -13.70 4.81 3.88
CA ALA A 116 -13.81 5.81 2.83
C ALA A 116 -13.25 5.26 1.51
N PRO A 117 -13.84 5.61 0.36
CA PRO A 117 -13.25 5.27 -0.92
C PRO A 117 -11.82 5.81 -1.03
N ALA A 118 -10.89 4.95 -1.47
CA ALA A 118 -9.50 5.30 -1.62
C ALA A 118 -9.08 5.29 -3.09
N GLN A 119 -8.03 6.02 -3.41
CA GLN A 119 -7.36 5.99 -4.69
C GLN A 119 -5.91 5.57 -4.53
N LEU A 120 -5.51 4.58 -5.30
CA LEU A 120 -4.14 4.15 -5.48
C LEU A 120 -3.62 4.75 -6.78
N THR A 121 -2.67 5.67 -6.67
CA THR A 121 -2.08 6.36 -7.83
C THR A 121 -0.66 5.86 -8.05
N ARG A 122 -0.36 5.42 -9.26
CA ARG A 122 1.01 5.10 -9.67
C ARG A 122 1.74 6.39 -10.08
N THR A 123 2.80 6.73 -9.36
CA THR A 123 3.63 7.92 -9.66
C THR A 123 4.85 7.58 -10.50
N THR A 124 5.41 6.37 -10.33
CA THR A 124 6.48 5.80 -11.18
C THR A 124 6.25 4.30 -11.36
N ALA A 125 7.17 3.61 -12.04
CA ALA A 125 7.09 2.16 -12.23
C ALA A 125 7.01 1.37 -10.91
N THR A 126 7.60 1.88 -9.84
CA THR A 126 7.69 1.22 -8.53
C THR A 126 7.24 2.08 -7.36
N SER A 127 6.64 3.24 -7.62
CA SER A 127 6.15 4.15 -6.59
C SER A 127 4.64 4.36 -6.72
N PHE A 128 3.94 4.19 -5.60
CA PHE A 128 2.49 4.32 -5.52
C PHE A 128 2.12 5.14 -4.28
N THR A 129 1.03 5.88 -4.38
CA THR A 129 0.40 6.58 -3.25
C THR A 129 -1.00 6.07 -3.05
N LEU A 130 -1.35 5.75 -1.81
CA LEU A 130 -2.71 5.43 -1.40
C LEU A 130 -3.24 6.60 -0.56
N ALA A 131 -4.36 7.17 -0.97
CA ALA A 131 -5.02 8.27 -0.28
C ALA A 131 -6.54 8.09 -0.36
N ASP A 132 -7.27 8.67 0.56
CA ASP A 132 -8.72 8.75 0.45
C ASP A 132 -9.11 9.62 -0.75
N VAL A 133 -10.24 9.29 -1.38
CA VAL A 133 -10.78 10.11 -2.47
C VAL A 133 -11.34 11.39 -1.87
N ASP A 134 -10.83 12.52 -2.33
CA ASP A 134 -11.40 13.82 -2.02
C ASP A 134 -12.57 14.06 -2.97
N PHE A 135 -13.79 14.00 -2.43
CA PHE A 135 -14.99 14.29 -3.18
C PHE A 135 -15.23 15.79 -3.17
N VAL A 136 -15.20 16.37 -4.34
CA VAL A 136 -15.71 17.74 -4.53
C VAL A 136 -17.22 17.64 -4.60
N ASP A 137 -17.88 17.91 -3.49
CA ASP A 137 -19.33 17.96 -3.43
C ASP A 137 -19.82 19.11 -4.31
N GLY A 138 -20.90 18.88 -5.02
CA GLY A 138 -21.55 19.92 -5.85
C GLY A 138 -22.26 19.32 -7.06
N PRO A 139 -22.96 20.11 -7.83
CA PRO A 139 -23.11 21.57 -7.70
C PRO A 139 -23.99 21.95 -6.49
N TYR A 140 -23.51 22.87 -5.70
CA TYR A 140 -24.35 23.55 -4.71
C TYR A 140 -25.21 24.60 -5.44
N GLU A 141 -26.32 25.00 -4.81
CA GLU A 141 -27.05 26.20 -5.26
C GLU A 141 -26.15 27.44 -5.11
N ASP A 142 -26.54 28.52 -5.79
CA ASP A 142 -25.83 29.80 -5.70
C ASP A 142 -25.68 30.22 -4.23
N GLU A 143 -24.55 30.84 -3.89
CA GLU A 143 -24.27 31.34 -2.55
C GLU A 143 -25.45 32.20 -2.04
N ASN A 144 -25.97 31.88 -0.88
CA ASN A 144 -27.02 32.69 -0.25
C ASN A 144 -26.43 34.03 0.22
N ILE A 145 -26.67 35.07 -0.59
CA ILE A 145 -26.31 36.45 -0.26
C ILE A 145 -27.38 37.16 0.59
N GLY A 146 -28.42 36.46 1.01
CA GLY A 146 -29.47 36.98 1.88
C GLY A 146 -28.99 37.24 3.30
N THR A 147 -29.83 37.86 4.11
CA THR A 147 -29.55 38.15 5.54
C THR A 147 -29.95 37.02 6.46
N THR A 148 -30.51 35.92 5.94
CA THR A 148 -30.92 34.76 6.72
C THR A 148 -29.68 33.98 7.16
N THR A 149 -29.53 33.78 8.45
CA THR A 149 -28.43 33.01 9.04
C THR A 149 -28.92 31.67 9.55
N ILE A 150 -28.07 30.65 9.52
CA ILE A 150 -28.33 29.34 10.10
C ILE A 150 -27.34 29.12 11.25
N THR A 151 -27.83 28.62 12.36
CA THR A 151 -27.02 28.21 13.50
C THR A 151 -27.28 26.75 13.82
N SER A 152 -26.23 26.02 14.20
CA SER A 152 -26.31 24.64 14.66
C SER A 152 -26.14 24.56 16.17
N ASP A 153 -26.81 23.62 16.81
CA ASP A 153 -26.68 23.35 18.25
C ASP A 153 -25.46 22.45 18.58
N ALA A 154 -24.90 21.75 17.59
CA ALA A 154 -23.73 20.90 17.74
C ALA A 154 -22.90 20.82 16.45
N ASN A 155 -21.64 20.32 16.57
CA ASN A 155 -20.73 20.15 15.43
C ASN A 155 -20.69 18.72 14.88
N THR A 156 -21.31 17.75 15.57
CA THR A 156 -21.30 16.34 15.19
C THR A 156 -22.56 15.63 15.68
N GLY A 157 -22.94 14.55 15.02
CA GLY A 157 -24.11 13.73 15.34
C GLY A 157 -25.39 14.26 14.73
N THR A 158 -26.54 13.97 15.37
CA THR A 158 -27.83 14.58 15.00
C THR A 158 -27.85 16.01 15.49
N VAL A 159 -27.92 16.94 14.58
CA VAL A 159 -27.80 18.39 14.85
C VAL A 159 -29.11 19.07 14.51
N THR A 160 -29.54 20.02 15.34
CA THR A 160 -30.66 20.90 15.05
C THR A 160 -30.15 22.17 14.36
N LEU A 161 -30.64 22.44 13.17
CA LEU A 161 -30.38 23.69 12.45
C LEU A 161 -31.52 24.67 12.70
N THR A 162 -31.20 25.88 13.15
CA THR A 162 -32.15 26.95 13.34
C THR A 162 -31.84 28.09 12.38
N ALA A 163 -32.82 28.43 11.56
CA ALA A 163 -32.74 29.58 10.65
C ALA A 163 -33.32 30.83 11.29
N SER A 164 -32.74 32.01 10.98
CA SER A 164 -33.22 33.31 11.50
C SER A 164 -34.50 33.80 10.83
N ALA A 165 -34.92 33.18 9.72
CA ALA A 165 -36.20 33.41 9.01
C ALA A 165 -36.65 32.10 8.35
N ASP A 166 -37.84 32.05 7.80
CA ASP A 166 -38.36 30.88 7.08
C ASP A 166 -37.43 30.52 5.92
N LEU A 167 -36.79 29.38 6.05
CA LEU A 167 -35.81 28.86 5.05
C LEU A 167 -36.09 27.41 4.68
N PHE A 168 -36.46 26.57 5.64
CA PHE A 168 -36.66 25.15 5.44
C PHE A 168 -38.09 24.82 5.03
N ALA A 169 -38.26 23.99 4.01
CA ALA A 169 -39.54 23.49 3.54
C ALA A 169 -39.67 21.97 3.73
N SER A 170 -40.88 21.45 3.68
CA SER A 170 -41.10 20.00 3.74
C SER A 170 -40.49 19.23 2.55
N SER A 171 -40.23 19.92 1.45
CA SER A 171 -39.51 19.36 0.29
C SER A 171 -38.03 19.11 0.54
N ASP A 172 -37.46 19.71 1.57
CA ASP A 172 -36.01 19.64 1.84
C ASP A 172 -35.62 18.40 2.67
N VAL A 173 -36.63 17.60 3.06
CA VAL A 173 -36.37 16.34 3.77
C VAL A 173 -35.59 15.38 2.89
N GLY A 174 -34.35 15.04 3.30
CA GLY A 174 -33.41 14.21 2.56
C GLY A 174 -32.42 14.98 1.70
N SER A 175 -32.50 16.33 1.68
CA SER A 175 -31.51 17.18 1.02
C SER A 175 -30.23 17.32 1.87
N LEU A 176 -29.13 17.64 1.21
CA LEU A 176 -27.86 18.01 1.84
C LEU A 176 -27.78 19.54 1.97
N PHE A 177 -27.24 20.02 3.10
CA PHE A 177 -27.04 21.43 3.41
C PHE A 177 -25.60 21.72 3.70
#